data_67002717a9ca4e5c7389f2c6d73231c0
#
_entry.id   67002717a9ca4e5c7389f2c6d73231c0
#
_cell.length_a   1.000
_cell.length_b   1.000
_cell.length_c   1.000
_cell.angle_alpha   90.00
_cell.angle_beta   90.00
_cell.angle_gamma   90.00
#
_symmetry.space_group_name_H-M   'P 1'
#
loop_
_entity.id
_entity.type
_entity.pdbx_description
1 polymer ?
#
loop_
_entity_poly.entity_id
_entity_poly.type
_entity_poly.pdbx_seq_one_letter_code
_entity_poly.pdbx_strand_id
1 'polypeptide(L)'
;MRTHELKIRGIYLFDIICNGKRFELRKDDRGFEVGDTLWLREVMDGGYTNRGITAEITYILRDCPEYGLQKGYCILGFDRYDIL
;
A
#
# COMPACT_ATOMS: atom_id res chain seq x y z
N MET A 1 -7.11 8.75 13.07
CA MET A 1 -6.41 8.16 11.94
C MET A 1 -5.66 6.94 12.39
N ARG A 2 -5.62 5.92 11.55
CA ARG A 2 -5.00 4.66 11.92
C ARG A 2 -3.76 4.41 11.07
N THR A 3 -2.87 3.54 11.58
CA THR A 3 -1.73 3.04 10.83
C THR A 3 -1.99 1.57 10.50
N HIS A 4 -1.81 1.24 9.23
CA HIS A 4 -1.96 -0.13 8.76
C HIS A 4 -0.58 -0.68 8.42
N GLU A 5 -0.15 -1.68 9.18
CA GLU A 5 1.11 -2.35 8.93
C GLU A 5 0.88 -3.47 7.92
N LEU A 6 1.52 -3.38 6.77
CA LEU A 6 1.36 -4.30 5.67
C LEU A 6 2.71 -4.79 5.17
N LYS A 7 2.74 -6.03 4.70
CA LYS A 7 3.93 -6.58 4.06
C LYS A 7 3.97 -6.14 2.61
N ILE A 8 5.17 -5.85 2.11
CA ILE A 8 5.36 -5.51 0.70
C ILE A 8 6.54 -6.30 0.14
N ARG A 9 6.41 -6.75 -1.10
CA ARG A 9 7.52 -7.41 -1.79
C ARG A 9 8.56 -6.38 -2.23
N GLY A 10 9.82 -6.79 -2.23
CA GLY A 10 10.92 -5.89 -2.56
C GLY A 10 10.78 -5.22 -3.92
N ILE A 11 10.28 -5.95 -4.91
CA ILE A 11 10.09 -5.39 -6.27
C ILE A 11 9.12 -4.19 -6.25
N TYR A 12 8.06 -4.27 -5.44
CA TYR A 12 7.09 -3.19 -5.36
C TYR A 12 7.59 -2.03 -4.50
N LEU A 13 8.36 -2.33 -3.45
CA LEU A 13 9.00 -1.28 -2.66
C LEU A 13 9.98 -0.48 -3.52
N PHE A 14 10.76 -1.18 -4.35
CA PHE A 14 11.68 -0.55 -5.29
C PHE A 14 10.91 0.37 -6.26
N ASP A 15 9.77 -0.09 -6.76
CA ASP A 15 8.95 0.71 -7.66
C ASP A 15 8.43 1.99 -7.00
N ILE A 16 8.09 1.92 -5.71
CA ILE A 16 7.68 3.12 -4.97
C ILE A 16 8.82 4.12 -4.87
N ILE A 17 9.99 3.64 -4.48
CA ILE A 17 11.15 4.52 -4.23
C ILE A 17 11.74 5.05 -5.51
N CYS A 18 11.87 4.21 -6.54
CA CYS A 18 12.64 4.53 -7.74
C CYS A 18 11.80 4.79 -8.99
N ASN A 19 10.59 4.25 -9.07
CA ASN A 19 9.81 4.29 -10.32
C ASN A 19 8.48 5.01 -10.18
N GLY A 20 8.26 5.74 -9.11
CA GLY A 20 7.08 6.59 -8.96
C GLY A 20 5.78 5.87 -8.67
N LYS A 21 5.82 4.62 -8.24
CA LYS A 21 4.60 3.90 -7.87
C LYS A 21 3.97 4.56 -6.64
N ARG A 22 2.73 4.99 -6.75
CA ARG A 22 2.01 5.69 -5.67
C ARG A 22 0.68 5.05 -5.37
N PHE A 23 0.62 3.72 -5.46
CA PHE A 23 -0.60 2.97 -5.13
C PHE A 23 -0.24 1.57 -4.66
N GLU A 24 -1.17 0.96 -3.91
CA GLU A 24 -1.10 -0.44 -3.51
C GLU A 24 -2.43 -1.10 -3.83
N LEU A 25 -2.38 -2.27 -4.45
CA LEU A 25 -3.56 -3.09 -4.68
C LEU A 25 -3.68 -4.07 -3.51
N ARG A 26 -4.77 -3.99 -2.77
CA ARG A 26 -4.93 -4.74 -1.53
C ARG A 26 -6.32 -5.33 -1.39
N LYS A 27 -6.40 -6.43 -0.66
CA LYS A 27 -7.68 -6.93 -0.17
C LYS A 27 -8.27 -5.88 0.77
N ASP A 28 -9.55 -5.57 0.58
CA ASP A 28 -10.21 -4.48 1.33
C ASP A 28 -10.81 -5.05 2.61
N ASP A 29 -9.95 -5.44 3.54
CA ASP A 29 -10.35 -6.13 4.76
C ASP A 29 -9.87 -5.46 6.06
N ARG A 30 -9.41 -4.20 5.98
CA ARG A 30 -8.87 -3.51 7.14
C ARG A 30 -9.58 -2.20 7.45
N GLY A 31 -10.65 -1.88 6.74
CA GLY A 31 -11.34 -0.62 6.95
C GLY A 31 -10.48 0.59 6.61
N PHE A 32 -9.74 0.53 5.52
CA PHE A 32 -8.89 1.65 5.08
C PHE A 32 -9.72 2.91 4.88
N GLU A 33 -9.17 4.04 5.31
CA GLU A 33 -9.78 5.36 5.12
C GLU A 33 -8.74 6.36 4.64
N VAL A 34 -9.17 7.32 3.84
CA VAL A 34 -8.30 8.42 3.40
C VAL A 34 -7.78 9.15 4.64
N GLY A 35 -6.49 9.44 4.65
CA GLY A 35 -5.80 10.04 5.79
C GLY A 35 -5.09 9.03 6.68
N ASP A 36 -5.43 7.74 6.57
CA ASP A 36 -4.71 6.71 7.31
C ASP A 36 -3.28 6.58 6.80
N THR A 37 -2.40 6.10 7.67
CA THR A 37 -1.01 5.83 7.32
C THR A 37 -0.84 4.37 6.92
N LEU A 38 -0.12 4.16 5.83
CA LEU A 38 0.36 2.84 5.44
C LEU A 38 1.81 2.69 5.93
N TRP A 39 2.08 1.61 6.63
CA TRP A 39 3.44 1.22 6.98
C TRP A 39 3.75 -0.05 6.20
N LEU A 40 4.46 0.13 5.08
CA LEU A 40 4.79 -0.98 4.17
C LEU A 40 6.16 -1.53 4.54
N ARG A 41 6.19 -2.75 5.04
CA ARG A 41 7.40 -3.42 5.50
C ARG A 41 7.83 -4.46 4.50
N GLU A 42 9.06 -4.32 4.00
CA GLU A 42 9.57 -5.27 3.02
C GLU A 42 9.75 -6.66 3.63
N VAL A 43 9.33 -7.66 2.88
CA VAL A 43 9.58 -9.06 3.21
C VAL A 43 10.40 -9.70 2.09
N MET A 44 11.33 -10.58 2.48
CA MET A 44 12.18 -11.32 1.57
C MET A 44 12.50 -12.66 2.23
N ASP A 45 12.40 -13.74 1.47
CA ASP A 45 12.70 -15.08 1.95
C ASP A 45 11.98 -15.43 3.28
N GLY A 46 10.72 -14.97 3.37
CA GLY A 46 9.87 -15.28 4.51
C GLY A 46 10.06 -14.41 5.74
N GLY A 47 10.93 -13.41 5.70
CA GLY A 47 11.19 -12.54 6.84
C GLY A 47 11.26 -11.07 6.48
N TYR A 48 11.18 -10.22 7.49
CA TYR A 48 11.33 -8.78 7.31
C TYR A 48 12.79 -8.40 7.09
N THR A 49 13.03 -7.42 6.21
CA THR A 49 14.38 -6.96 5.87
C THR A 49 14.81 -5.71 6.63
N ASN A 50 13.94 -5.13 7.45
CA ASN A 50 14.12 -3.82 8.09
C ASN A 50 14.07 -2.64 7.12
N ARG A 51 13.66 -2.87 5.87
CA ARG A 51 13.39 -1.79 4.91
C ARG A 51 11.89 -1.60 4.77
N GLY A 52 11.49 -0.38 4.46
CA GLY A 52 10.09 -0.07 4.25
C GLY A 52 9.86 1.41 4.10
N ILE A 53 8.60 1.76 4.02
CA ILE A 53 8.17 3.17 3.96
C ILE A 53 6.91 3.35 4.79
N THR A 54 6.67 4.60 5.17
CA THR A 54 5.35 5.04 5.60
C THR A 54 4.80 6.02 4.57
N ALA A 55 3.50 6.03 4.37
CA ALA A 55 2.85 6.93 3.42
C ALA A 55 1.43 7.22 3.89
N GLU A 56 0.86 8.31 3.39
CA GLU A 56 -0.51 8.71 3.73
C GLU A 56 -1.45 8.30 2.59
N ILE A 57 -2.55 7.62 2.92
CA ILE A 57 -3.60 7.29 1.94
C ILE A 57 -4.30 8.58 1.53
N THR A 58 -4.30 8.87 0.22
CA THR A 58 -4.92 10.07 -0.32
C THR A 58 -6.18 9.78 -1.12
N TYR A 59 -6.35 8.56 -1.60
CA TYR A 59 -7.51 8.15 -2.37
C TYR A 59 -7.67 6.64 -2.26
N ILE A 60 -8.93 6.17 -2.27
CA ILE A 60 -9.22 4.75 -2.27
C ILE A 60 -10.21 4.47 -3.40
N LEU A 61 -9.82 3.58 -4.31
CA LEU A 61 -10.69 3.09 -5.38
C LEU A 61 -11.23 1.72 -4.97
N ARG A 62 -12.55 1.58 -4.98
CA ARG A 62 -13.20 0.30 -4.68
C ARG A 62 -14.53 0.22 -5.42
N ASP A 63 -15.14 -0.97 -5.40
CA ASP A 63 -16.51 -1.18 -5.91
C ASP A 63 -16.66 -0.86 -7.40
N CYS A 64 -15.65 -1.19 -8.21
CA CYS A 64 -15.72 -0.98 -9.66
C CYS A 64 -15.29 -2.23 -10.45
N PRO A 65 -15.96 -3.38 -10.25
CA PRO A 65 -15.60 -4.60 -10.97
C PRO A 65 -15.78 -4.48 -12.49
N GLU A 66 -16.67 -3.59 -12.93
CA GLU A 66 -16.89 -3.34 -14.36
C GLU A 66 -15.65 -2.76 -15.05
N TYR A 67 -14.72 -2.18 -14.30
CA TYR A 67 -13.45 -1.67 -14.82
C TYR A 67 -12.27 -2.59 -14.49
N GLY A 68 -12.56 -3.79 -13.99
CA GLY A 68 -11.53 -4.79 -13.77
C GLY A 68 -11.02 -4.92 -12.34
N LEU A 69 -11.48 -4.08 -11.41
CA LEU A 69 -11.10 -4.24 -10.02
C LEU A 69 -11.95 -5.33 -9.37
N GLN A 70 -11.28 -6.41 -8.97
CA GLN A 70 -11.97 -7.56 -8.38
C GLN A 70 -12.73 -7.14 -7.12
N LYS A 71 -13.94 -7.66 -6.98
CA LYS A 71 -14.75 -7.42 -5.78
C LYS A 71 -14.00 -7.85 -4.53
N GLY A 72 -14.06 -7.02 -3.49
CA GLY A 72 -13.36 -7.28 -2.24
C GLY A 72 -11.92 -6.78 -2.22
N TYR A 73 -11.47 -6.13 -3.31
CA TYR A 73 -10.16 -5.52 -3.39
C TYR A 73 -10.29 -4.01 -3.51
N CYS A 74 -9.22 -3.30 -3.20
CA CYS A 74 -9.16 -1.85 -3.35
C CYS A 74 -7.78 -1.45 -3.85
N ILE A 75 -7.72 -0.25 -4.43
CA ILE A 75 -6.46 0.39 -4.77
C ILE A 75 -6.31 1.58 -3.84
N LEU A 76 -5.21 1.58 -3.10
CA LEU A 76 -4.88 2.63 -2.16
C LEU A 76 -3.89 3.58 -2.81
N GLY A 77 -4.37 4.76 -3.21
CA GLY A 77 -3.48 5.82 -3.67
C GLY A 77 -2.85 6.48 -2.44
N PHE A 78 -1.57 6.81 -2.53
CA PHE A 78 -0.88 7.41 -1.39
C PHE A 78 0.15 8.43 -1.82
N ASP A 79 0.57 9.26 -0.87
CA ASP A 79 1.59 10.27 -1.08
C ASP A 79 2.33 10.54 0.23
N ARG A 80 3.25 11.51 0.23
CA ARG A 80 4.00 11.92 1.41
C ARG A 80 4.69 10.74 2.09
N TYR A 81 5.38 9.94 1.28
CA TYR A 81 6.04 8.77 1.82
C TYR A 81 7.40 9.14 2.42
N ASP A 82 7.76 8.41 3.48
CA ASP A 82 9.07 8.50 4.12
C ASP A 82 9.73 7.13 4.06
N ILE A 83 11.01 7.12 3.68
CA ILE A 83 11.80 5.89 3.65
C ILE A 83 12.31 5.62 5.06
N LEU A 84 12.11 4.40 5.50
CA LEU A 84 12.54 3.96 6.83
C LEU A 84 13.92 3.29 6.80
#